data_27a1be824463889bd433f28f4a32cccd
#
_entry.id   27a1be824463889bd433f28f4a32cccd
#
_cell.length_a   1.000
_cell.length_b   1.000
_cell.length_c   1.000
_cell.angle_alpha   90.00
_cell.angle_beta   90.00
_cell.angle_gamma   90.00
#
_symmetry.space_group_name_H-M   'P 1'
#
loop_
_entity.id
_entity.type
_entity.pdbx_description
1 polymer ?
#
loop_
_entity_poly.entity_id
_entity_poly.type
_entity_poly.pdbx_seq_one_letter_code
_entity_poly.pdbx_strand_id
1 'polypeptide(L)'
;MAADALADGRHGRPRTPRTQGSGTLITVGRSDLPAEVADLTSRHINYDEREAPPHVTAGWHRDRVTVELGHEAPGEPEKGGLAETAGGLVNSYEFSDPRILRAAYKHPGDLVGRNMLLEGRFLFLRFLLGVRIVAAHDELVHGPNGPERLIGWSYATLDGHLEQGKLRYEIAKEIDTGRVEFRIIAYSRWSPIANRLVRAGFTLMGRRTQLTWYHHAMARLRRLLDDPPPTPKPDADGIVRAPSGTGPGRSEGFVVRFAHPGLDTRHPDRASRVR
;
A
#
# COMPACT_ATOMS: atom_id res chain seq x y z
N MET A 1 12.21 -12.98 79.26
CA MET A 1 12.24 -14.11 78.30
C MET A 1 11.16 -13.87 77.27
N ALA A 2 11.54 -13.38 76.16
CA ALA A 2 10.68 -13.22 75.00
C ALA A 2 11.50 -13.54 73.78
N ALA A 3 11.06 -14.52 72.99
CA ALA A 3 11.74 -15.03 71.83
C ALA A 3 11.36 -14.19 70.65
N ASP A 4 12.36 -13.78 69.89
CA ASP A 4 12.29 -13.15 68.57
C ASP A 4 11.72 -14.06 67.51
N ALA A 5 10.74 -13.56 66.75
CA ALA A 5 10.29 -14.17 65.51
C ALA A 5 10.58 -13.22 64.33
N LEU A 6 11.66 -13.53 63.63
CA LEU A 6 12.03 -12.89 62.37
C LEU A 6 11.07 -13.31 61.27
N ALA A 7 10.24 -12.36 60.78
CA ALA A 7 9.42 -12.53 59.61
C ALA A 7 10.25 -12.25 58.33
N ASP A 8 10.48 -13.28 57.53
CA ASP A 8 11.12 -13.23 56.20
C ASP A 8 10.15 -12.61 55.15
N GLY A 9 10.34 -11.32 54.92
CA GLY A 9 9.57 -10.54 53.93
C GLY A 9 10.13 -10.70 52.52
N ARG A 10 9.79 -11.77 51.84
CA ARG A 10 10.09 -11.89 50.39
C ARG A 10 9.12 -11.00 49.59
N HIS A 11 9.59 -9.81 49.29
CA HIS A 11 8.92 -8.93 48.33
C HIS A 11 9.01 -9.56 46.93
N GLY A 12 7.90 -10.16 46.52
CA GLY A 12 7.71 -10.56 45.13
C GLY A 12 7.76 -9.34 44.20
N ARG A 13 8.81 -9.22 43.39
CA ARG A 13 8.87 -8.25 42.31
C ARG A 13 7.67 -8.46 41.41
N PRO A 14 6.95 -7.38 41.03
CA PRO A 14 5.89 -7.49 40.05
C PRO A 14 6.49 -8.00 38.71
N ARG A 15 6.00 -9.14 38.25
CA ARG A 15 6.31 -9.66 36.93
C ARG A 15 5.76 -8.65 35.90
N THR A 16 6.66 -7.92 35.26
CA THR A 16 6.34 -7.19 34.04
C THR A 16 5.66 -8.13 33.04
N PRO A 17 4.52 -7.75 32.45
CA PRO A 17 3.89 -8.57 31.43
C PRO A 17 4.90 -8.75 30.28
N ARG A 18 5.26 -10.01 30.03
CA ARG A 18 6.01 -10.40 28.85
C ARG A 18 5.24 -9.86 27.64
N THR A 19 5.77 -8.85 26.99
CA THR A 19 5.37 -8.46 25.63
C THR A 19 5.37 -9.73 24.80
N GLN A 20 4.18 -10.24 24.47
CA GLN A 20 4.05 -11.33 23.52
C GLN A 20 4.67 -10.83 22.21
N GLY A 21 5.78 -11.41 21.83
CA GLY A 21 6.45 -11.10 20.59
C GLY A 21 5.47 -11.31 19.45
N SER A 22 5.23 -10.26 18.65
CA SER A 22 4.44 -10.35 17.44
C SER A 22 5.15 -11.31 16.47
N GLY A 23 4.78 -12.59 16.56
CA GLY A 23 5.22 -13.60 15.62
C GLY A 23 4.57 -13.34 14.28
N THR A 24 5.37 -13.04 13.26
CA THR A 24 4.88 -13.00 11.88
C THR A 24 4.47 -14.42 11.49
N LEU A 25 3.17 -14.69 11.46
CA LEU A 25 2.63 -15.96 11.01
C LEU A 25 2.43 -15.86 9.50
N ILE A 26 3.15 -16.66 8.72
CA ILE A 26 2.93 -16.78 7.29
C ILE A 26 1.85 -17.85 7.11
N THR A 27 0.68 -17.44 6.64
CA THR A 27 -0.38 -18.37 6.27
C THR A 27 -0.43 -18.51 4.76
N VAL A 28 -0.48 -19.76 4.28
CA VAL A 28 -0.60 -20.07 2.85
C VAL A 28 -1.99 -20.66 2.62
N GLY A 29 -2.76 -20.13 1.68
CA GLY A 29 -4.10 -20.63 1.41
C GLY A 29 -4.84 -19.83 0.32
N ARG A 30 -6.07 -20.28 0.02
CA ARG A 30 -6.98 -19.55 -0.87
C ARG A 30 -7.34 -18.19 -0.26
N SER A 31 -7.53 -17.19 -1.10
CA SER A 31 -7.94 -15.85 -0.71
C SER A 31 -9.44 -15.68 -0.92
N ASP A 32 -10.15 -15.31 0.14
CA ASP A 32 -11.49 -14.73 0.06
C ASP A 32 -11.32 -13.20 -0.06
N LEU A 33 -11.32 -12.71 -1.28
CA LEU A 33 -11.00 -11.31 -1.55
C LEU A 33 -11.97 -10.32 -0.87
N PRO A 34 -13.30 -10.52 -0.86
CA PRO A 34 -14.21 -9.67 -0.12
C PRO A 34 -13.89 -9.61 1.37
N ALA A 35 -13.61 -10.76 2.00
CA ALA A 35 -13.24 -10.81 3.42
C ALA A 35 -11.89 -10.11 3.68
N GLU A 36 -10.89 -10.31 2.82
CA GLU A 36 -9.58 -9.65 2.94
C GLU A 36 -9.70 -8.12 2.83
N VAL A 37 -10.52 -7.62 1.90
CA VAL A 37 -10.76 -6.17 1.76
C VAL A 37 -11.51 -5.62 2.96
N ALA A 38 -12.51 -6.35 3.48
CA ALA A 38 -13.27 -5.94 4.65
C ALA A 38 -12.39 -5.85 5.91
N ASP A 39 -11.47 -6.81 6.09
CA ASP A 39 -10.55 -6.87 7.22
C ASP A 39 -9.63 -5.64 7.32
N LEU A 40 -9.30 -4.99 6.19
CA LEU A 40 -8.47 -3.79 6.19
C LEU A 40 -9.06 -2.63 7.01
N THR A 41 -10.38 -2.63 7.24
CA THR A 41 -11.04 -1.58 8.03
C THR A 41 -10.57 -1.59 9.48
N SER A 42 -10.26 -2.76 10.03
CA SER A 42 -9.78 -2.94 11.39
C SER A 42 -8.28 -2.67 11.58
N ARG A 43 -7.51 -2.60 10.47
CA ARG A 43 -6.06 -2.42 10.53
C ARG A 43 -5.68 -0.97 10.71
N HIS A 44 -4.59 -0.74 11.44
CA HIS A 44 -4.01 0.59 11.66
C HIS A 44 -2.85 0.85 10.69
N ILE A 45 -2.47 2.12 10.55
CA ILE A 45 -1.22 2.50 9.90
C ILE A 45 -0.08 1.90 10.73
N ASN A 46 0.85 1.21 10.09
CA ASN A 46 1.86 0.39 10.76
C ASN A 46 3.15 1.13 11.14
N TYR A 47 3.12 2.47 11.12
CA TYR A 47 4.24 3.33 11.56
C TYR A 47 3.71 4.62 12.18
N ASP A 48 4.56 5.28 12.97
CA ASP A 48 4.26 6.62 13.50
C ASP A 48 4.79 7.68 12.52
N GLU A 49 3.93 8.59 12.07
CA GLU A 49 4.33 9.67 11.16
C GLU A 49 5.38 10.60 11.77
N ARG A 50 5.43 10.74 13.11
CA ARG A 50 6.45 11.52 13.80
C ARG A 50 7.85 10.91 13.72
N GLU A 51 7.93 9.59 13.48
CA GLU A 51 9.16 8.83 13.30
C GLU A 51 9.48 8.60 11.80
N ALA A 52 8.78 9.26 10.91
CA ALA A 52 8.89 9.13 9.47
C ALA A 52 9.33 10.47 8.81
N PRO A 53 9.77 10.46 7.55
CA PRO A 53 10.01 11.68 6.80
C PRO A 53 8.75 12.59 6.74
N PRO A 54 8.88 13.91 6.87
CA PRO A 54 10.16 14.67 6.88
C PRO A 54 10.84 14.74 8.25
N HIS A 55 10.21 14.29 9.34
CA HIS A 55 10.70 14.46 10.71
C HIS A 55 11.95 13.62 10.99
N VAL A 56 11.92 12.36 10.59
CA VAL A 56 13.04 11.43 10.76
C VAL A 56 13.37 10.77 9.42
N THR A 57 14.60 10.96 8.96
CA THR A 57 15.05 10.39 7.66
C THR A 57 15.93 9.17 7.81
N ALA A 58 16.56 8.99 8.96
CA ALA A 58 17.45 7.86 9.24
C ALA A 58 16.70 6.52 9.18
N GLY A 59 17.23 5.56 8.43
CA GLY A 59 16.62 4.24 8.26
C GLY A 59 15.46 4.16 7.28
N TRP A 60 15.12 5.27 6.60
CA TRP A 60 14.11 5.32 5.56
C TRP A 60 14.72 5.45 4.17
N HIS A 61 14.26 4.64 3.23
CA HIS A 61 14.49 4.85 1.81
C HIS A 61 13.55 5.94 1.30
N ARG A 62 14.04 6.78 0.41
CA ARG A 62 13.25 7.82 -0.23
C ARG A 62 13.40 7.69 -1.73
N ASP A 63 12.28 7.62 -2.43
CA ASP A 63 12.23 7.52 -3.88
C ASP A 63 11.45 8.70 -4.45
N ARG A 64 11.95 9.22 -5.54
CA ARG A 64 11.23 10.11 -6.43
C ARG A 64 11.51 9.69 -7.85
N VAL A 65 10.48 9.30 -8.56
CA VAL A 65 10.56 8.92 -9.97
C VAL A 65 9.56 9.77 -10.72
N THR A 66 10.00 10.34 -11.84
CA THR A 66 9.21 11.26 -12.66
C THR A 66 9.29 10.84 -14.10
N VAL A 67 8.17 10.97 -14.81
CA VAL A 67 8.12 10.80 -16.26
C VAL A 67 7.26 11.91 -16.86
N GLU A 68 7.77 12.55 -17.88
CA GLU A 68 7.00 13.49 -18.69
C GLU A 68 5.98 12.73 -19.52
N LEU A 69 4.74 13.18 -19.50
CA LEU A 69 3.64 12.60 -20.29
C LEU A 69 3.40 13.36 -21.60
N GLY A 70 3.68 14.65 -21.61
CA GLY A 70 3.50 15.55 -22.74
C GLY A 70 3.23 16.99 -22.31
N HIS A 71 2.58 17.74 -23.16
CA HIS A 71 2.25 19.15 -22.93
C HIS A 71 0.78 19.42 -23.29
N GLU A 72 0.17 20.32 -22.55
CA GLU A 72 -1.07 21.04 -22.86
C GLU A 72 -0.77 22.52 -23.11
N ALA A 73 -1.77 23.31 -23.43
CA ALA A 73 -1.61 24.75 -23.42
C ALA A 73 -1.23 25.26 -22.00
N PRO A 74 -0.43 26.32 -21.89
CA PRO A 74 -0.21 26.98 -20.60
C PRO A 74 -1.52 27.37 -19.91
N GLY A 75 -1.56 27.27 -18.58
CA GLY A 75 -2.76 27.52 -17.77
C GLY A 75 -3.24 26.30 -16.98
N GLU A 76 -4.44 26.37 -16.44
CA GLU A 76 -5.08 25.24 -15.72
C GLU A 76 -5.28 24.02 -16.64
N PRO A 77 -5.43 22.79 -16.08
CA PRO A 77 -5.70 21.59 -16.87
C PRO A 77 -6.87 21.77 -17.84
N GLU A 78 -6.67 21.31 -19.07
CA GLU A 78 -7.73 21.31 -20.07
C GLU A 78 -8.77 20.25 -19.74
N LYS A 79 -10.05 20.61 -19.86
CA LYS A 79 -11.14 19.63 -19.65
C LYS A 79 -11.04 18.49 -20.65
N GLY A 80 -10.93 17.25 -20.14
CA GLY A 80 -10.67 16.05 -20.93
C GLY A 80 -9.28 16.02 -21.57
N GLY A 81 -8.39 16.93 -21.18
CA GLY A 81 -7.02 16.99 -21.63
C GLY A 81 -6.12 15.93 -21.02
N LEU A 82 -4.82 16.08 -21.27
CA LEU A 82 -3.80 15.13 -20.87
C LEU A 82 -3.72 14.99 -19.34
N ALA A 83 -3.70 16.12 -18.60
CA ALA A 83 -3.59 16.11 -17.15
C ALA A 83 -4.81 15.51 -16.47
N GLU A 84 -6.04 15.86 -16.90
CA GLU A 84 -7.26 15.28 -16.35
C GLU A 84 -7.37 13.77 -16.67
N THR A 85 -7.07 13.36 -17.91
CA THR A 85 -7.10 11.96 -18.33
C THR A 85 -6.10 11.15 -17.53
N ALA A 86 -4.85 11.62 -17.39
CA ALA A 86 -3.83 10.98 -16.57
C ALA A 86 -4.25 10.90 -15.09
N GLY A 87 -4.83 11.98 -14.55
CA GLY A 87 -5.37 12.02 -13.19
C GLY A 87 -6.47 10.96 -12.98
N GLY A 88 -7.38 10.80 -13.93
CA GLY A 88 -8.42 9.76 -13.91
C GLY A 88 -7.84 8.35 -13.89
N LEU A 89 -6.82 8.07 -14.70
CA LEU A 89 -6.11 6.79 -14.73
C LEU A 89 -5.35 6.52 -13.41
N VAL A 90 -4.79 7.56 -12.80
CA VAL A 90 -4.14 7.46 -11.48
C VAL A 90 -5.17 7.20 -10.38
N ASN A 91 -6.31 7.90 -10.39
CA ASN A 91 -7.36 7.76 -9.39
C ASN A 91 -8.03 6.37 -9.43
N SER A 92 -8.10 5.74 -10.60
CA SER A 92 -8.63 4.38 -10.79
C SER A 92 -7.58 3.27 -10.67
N TYR A 93 -6.31 3.62 -10.42
CA TYR A 93 -5.19 2.67 -10.31
C TYR A 93 -4.87 1.90 -11.61
N GLU A 94 -5.22 2.46 -12.77
CA GLU A 94 -5.01 1.82 -14.08
C GLU A 94 -3.55 1.76 -14.52
N PHE A 95 -2.70 2.65 -14.00
CA PHE A 95 -1.29 2.75 -14.34
C PHE A 95 -0.44 1.56 -13.85
N SER A 96 -0.92 0.77 -12.89
CA SER A 96 -0.16 -0.35 -12.34
C SER A 96 -0.03 -1.51 -13.34
N ASP A 97 1.15 -2.12 -13.43
CA ASP A 97 1.31 -3.35 -14.24
C ASP A 97 0.69 -4.54 -13.51
N PRO A 98 -0.40 -5.14 -14.03
CA PRO A 98 -1.10 -6.22 -13.36
C PRO A 98 -0.30 -7.52 -13.24
N ARG A 99 0.84 -7.62 -13.91
CA ARG A 99 1.77 -8.75 -13.75
C ARG A 99 2.59 -8.65 -12.48
N ILE A 100 2.75 -7.42 -11.93
CA ILE A 100 3.56 -7.14 -10.74
C ILE A 100 2.66 -6.78 -9.56
N LEU A 101 1.72 -5.85 -9.76
CA LEU A 101 0.90 -5.32 -8.67
C LEU A 101 -0.52 -5.02 -9.16
N ARG A 102 -1.50 -5.52 -8.43
CA ARG A 102 -2.94 -5.26 -8.63
C ARG A 102 -3.52 -4.66 -7.39
N ALA A 103 -4.66 -3.98 -7.52
CA ALA A 103 -5.41 -3.46 -6.39
C ALA A 103 -6.82 -4.02 -6.38
N ALA A 104 -7.37 -4.19 -5.16
CA ALA A 104 -8.79 -4.45 -4.95
C ALA A 104 -9.29 -3.54 -3.83
N TYR A 105 -10.46 -2.93 -4.01
CA TYR A 105 -11.06 -2.04 -3.02
C TYR A 105 -12.57 -2.03 -3.15
N LYS A 106 -13.26 -1.66 -2.06
CA LYS A 106 -14.72 -1.59 -2.04
C LYS A 106 -15.23 -0.29 -2.68
N HIS A 107 -16.28 -0.40 -3.49
CA HIS A 107 -17.02 0.71 -4.10
C HIS A 107 -18.50 0.65 -3.65
N PRO A 108 -19.22 1.76 -3.46
CA PRO A 108 -18.75 3.15 -3.56
C PRO A 108 -18.03 3.60 -2.29
N GLY A 109 -17.29 4.71 -2.38
CA GLY A 109 -16.64 5.35 -1.23
C GLY A 109 -15.76 6.50 -1.65
N ASP A 110 -15.48 7.38 -0.70
CA ASP A 110 -14.55 8.48 -0.88
C ASP A 110 -13.16 7.97 -1.19
N LEU A 111 -12.38 8.79 -1.88
CA LEU A 111 -10.98 8.47 -2.16
C LEU A 111 -10.16 8.44 -0.87
N VAL A 112 -10.27 9.48 -0.04
CA VAL A 112 -9.61 9.52 1.27
C VAL A 112 -10.31 8.58 2.25
N GLY A 113 -9.54 7.78 2.95
CA GLY A 113 -10.04 6.72 3.84
C GLY A 113 -10.27 5.38 3.14
N ARG A 114 -10.19 5.32 1.81
CA ARG A 114 -10.32 4.07 1.06
C ARG A 114 -9.22 3.09 1.44
N ASN A 115 -9.64 1.90 1.87
CA ASN A 115 -8.73 0.77 2.05
C ASN A 115 -8.55 0.05 0.71
N MET A 116 -7.31 -0.25 0.38
CA MET A 116 -6.96 -1.00 -0.83
C MET A 116 -6.11 -2.21 -0.46
N LEU A 117 -6.48 -3.35 -0.98
CA LEU A 117 -5.67 -4.56 -0.93
C LEU A 117 -4.81 -4.62 -2.18
N LEU A 118 -3.51 -4.45 -2.02
CA LEU A 118 -2.56 -4.60 -3.10
C LEU A 118 -2.10 -6.06 -3.15
N GLU A 119 -2.25 -6.67 -4.31
CA GLU A 119 -1.77 -8.01 -4.60
C GLU A 119 -0.44 -7.92 -5.35
N GLY A 120 0.66 -8.07 -4.63
CA GLY A 120 2.01 -8.20 -5.20
C GLY A 120 2.23 -9.61 -5.71
N ARG A 121 2.78 -9.75 -6.91
CA ARG A 121 3.03 -11.05 -7.57
C ARG A 121 4.52 -11.27 -7.75
N PHE A 122 4.98 -12.42 -7.30
CA PHE A 122 6.36 -12.83 -7.47
C PHE A 122 6.44 -14.34 -7.69
N LEU A 123 6.86 -14.76 -8.88
CA LEU A 123 6.84 -16.16 -9.32
C LEU A 123 5.44 -16.76 -9.15
N PHE A 124 5.32 -17.77 -8.31
CA PHE A 124 4.06 -18.43 -7.94
C PHE A 124 3.45 -17.93 -6.63
N LEU A 125 4.09 -16.92 -6.00
CA LEU A 125 3.65 -16.33 -4.73
C LEU A 125 2.84 -15.04 -4.99
N ARG A 126 1.81 -14.86 -4.19
CA ARG A 126 0.97 -13.67 -4.14
C ARG A 126 1.02 -13.11 -2.74
N PHE A 127 1.34 -11.83 -2.62
CA PHE A 127 1.44 -11.11 -1.35
C PHE A 127 0.27 -10.17 -1.23
N LEU A 128 -0.49 -10.28 -0.15
CA LEU A 128 -1.61 -9.38 0.14
C LEU A 128 -1.13 -8.27 1.07
N LEU A 129 -1.14 -7.05 0.57
CA LEU A 129 -0.56 -5.87 1.19
C LEU A 129 -1.64 -4.82 1.39
N GLY A 130 -2.04 -4.59 2.63
CA GLY A 130 -3.06 -3.59 2.96
C GLY A 130 -2.50 -2.16 2.96
N VAL A 131 -3.21 -1.24 2.32
CA VAL A 131 -2.90 0.20 2.34
C VAL A 131 -4.18 1.01 2.53
N ARG A 132 -4.05 2.26 3.03
CA ARG A 132 -5.16 3.21 3.15
C ARG A 132 -4.80 4.52 2.49
N ILE A 133 -5.69 5.04 1.65
CA ILE A 133 -5.53 6.38 1.09
C ILE A 133 -5.71 7.40 2.21
N VAL A 134 -4.70 8.22 2.46
CA VAL A 134 -4.66 9.18 3.56
C VAL A 134 -4.76 10.62 3.12
N ALA A 135 -4.55 10.90 1.83
CA ALA A 135 -4.73 12.24 1.26
C ALA A 135 -5.10 12.15 -0.22
N ALA A 136 -5.94 13.06 -0.67
CA ALA A 136 -6.16 13.37 -2.08
C ALA A 136 -5.54 14.75 -2.37
N HIS A 137 -5.05 14.92 -3.59
CA HIS A 137 -4.42 16.15 -4.05
C HIS A 137 -5.17 16.63 -5.29
N ASP A 138 -5.68 17.84 -5.21
CA ASP A 138 -6.21 18.63 -6.32
C ASP A 138 -5.98 20.09 -5.95
N GLU A 139 -4.72 20.53 -6.06
CA GLU A 139 -4.24 21.78 -5.48
C GLU A 139 -3.23 22.46 -6.40
N LEU A 140 -3.24 23.81 -6.36
CA LEU A 140 -2.21 24.62 -6.97
C LEU A 140 -1.09 24.83 -5.96
N VAL A 141 0.13 24.45 -6.32
CA VAL A 141 1.32 24.61 -5.48
C VAL A 141 2.40 25.38 -6.23
N HIS A 142 3.41 25.85 -5.50
CA HIS A 142 4.61 26.42 -6.12
C HIS A 142 5.69 25.35 -6.20
N GLY A 143 5.89 24.84 -7.40
CA GLY A 143 6.92 23.84 -7.71
C GLY A 143 8.29 24.46 -8.00
N PRO A 144 9.28 23.64 -8.38
CA PRO A 144 10.63 24.11 -8.65
C PRO A 144 10.74 25.09 -9.84
N ASN A 145 9.83 24.96 -10.80
CA ASN A 145 9.86 25.76 -12.05
C ASN A 145 8.72 26.78 -12.14
N GLY A 146 7.96 26.98 -11.07
CA GLY A 146 6.81 27.88 -11.05
C GLY A 146 5.56 27.20 -10.50
N PRO A 147 4.37 27.78 -10.74
CA PRO A 147 3.12 27.21 -10.26
C PRO A 147 2.79 25.89 -10.97
N GLU A 148 2.35 24.89 -10.19
CA GLU A 148 1.96 23.58 -10.68
C GLU A 148 0.59 23.18 -10.13
N ARG A 149 -0.29 22.67 -10.98
CA ARG A 149 -1.51 21.97 -10.55
C ARG A 149 -1.18 20.50 -10.29
N LEU A 150 -1.48 20.03 -9.07
CA LEU A 150 -1.27 18.64 -8.67
C LEU A 150 -2.59 17.91 -8.60
N ILE A 151 -2.70 16.74 -9.24
CA ILE A 151 -3.85 15.84 -9.20
C ILE A 151 -3.36 14.46 -8.80
N GLY A 152 -3.92 13.89 -7.72
CA GLY A 152 -3.52 12.56 -7.29
C GLY A 152 -3.87 12.24 -5.85
N TRP A 153 -3.14 11.30 -5.25
CA TRP A 153 -3.40 10.84 -3.90
C TRP A 153 -2.18 10.15 -3.26
N SER A 154 -2.26 10.00 -1.93
CA SER A 154 -1.25 9.30 -1.14
C SER A 154 -1.88 8.19 -0.33
N TYR A 155 -1.16 7.07 -0.17
CA TYR A 155 -1.54 6.03 0.78
C TYR A 155 -0.46 5.80 1.84
N ALA A 156 -0.88 5.30 2.98
CA ALA A 156 -0.03 4.75 4.02
C ALA A 156 -0.22 3.23 4.12
N THR A 157 0.86 2.53 4.48
CA THR A 157 0.84 1.08 4.70
C THR A 157 0.13 0.72 6.00
N LEU A 158 -0.59 -0.40 5.98
CA LEU A 158 -1.33 -0.91 7.13
C LEU A 158 -0.59 -2.07 7.81
N ASP A 159 -1.07 -2.40 8.99
CA ASP A 159 -0.61 -3.58 9.73
C ASP A 159 -0.62 -4.83 8.85
N GLY A 160 0.43 -5.64 8.96
CA GLY A 160 0.65 -6.79 8.09
C GLY A 160 1.27 -6.49 6.72
N HIS A 161 1.59 -5.22 6.43
CA HIS A 161 2.36 -4.86 5.24
C HIS A 161 3.86 -5.15 5.45
N LEU A 162 4.55 -5.58 4.37
CA LEU A 162 5.98 -5.90 4.40
C LEU A 162 6.88 -4.69 4.63
N GLU A 163 6.39 -3.53 4.28
CA GLU A 163 7.05 -2.25 4.47
C GLU A 163 6.20 -1.36 5.38
N GLN A 164 6.86 -0.40 6.00
CA GLN A 164 6.26 0.76 6.65
C GLN A 164 6.53 1.95 5.76
N GLY A 165 5.51 2.75 5.45
CA GLY A 165 5.74 3.93 4.64
C GLY A 165 4.52 4.54 3.99
N LYS A 166 4.80 5.57 3.19
CA LYS A 166 3.81 6.35 2.45
C LYS A 166 4.27 6.48 1.01
N LEU A 167 3.31 6.39 0.12
CA LEU A 167 3.56 6.57 -1.30
C LEU A 167 2.54 7.54 -1.87
N ARG A 168 3.00 8.48 -2.70
CA ARG A 168 2.20 9.48 -3.38
C ARG A 168 2.30 9.29 -4.88
N TYR A 169 1.18 9.26 -5.54
CA TYR A 169 1.02 9.34 -6.98
C TYR A 169 0.46 10.69 -7.33
N GLU A 170 1.08 11.39 -8.25
CA GLU A 170 0.59 12.70 -8.69
C GLU A 170 0.85 12.95 -10.15
N ILE A 171 -0.12 13.56 -10.80
CA ILE A 171 0.02 14.25 -12.05
C ILE A 171 0.31 15.71 -11.71
N ALA A 172 1.41 16.23 -12.22
CA ALA A 172 1.80 17.62 -12.06
C ALA A 172 1.74 18.31 -13.41
N LYS A 173 0.92 19.37 -13.53
CA LYS A 173 0.91 20.23 -14.69
C LYS A 173 1.56 21.56 -14.33
N GLU A 174 2.64 21.92 -14.97
CA GLU A 174 3.23 23.25 -14.88
C GLU A 174 2.33 24.27 -15.60
N ILE A 175 1.92 25.30 -14.86
CA ILE A 175 0.97 26.30 -15.39
C ILE A 175 1.58 27.13 -16.50
N ASP A 176 2.86 27.54 -16.35
CA ASP A 176 3.53 28.47 -17.28
C ASP A 176 3.95 27.80 -18.59
N THR A 177 4.31 26.51 -18.57
CA THR A 177 4.82 25.79 -19.74
C THR A 177 3.81 24.80 -20.32
N GLY A 178 2.79 24.43 -19.56
CA GLY A 178 1.85 23.37 -19.91
C GLY A 178 2.41 21.95 -19.83
N ARG A 179 3.64 21.77 -19.33
CA ARG A 179 4.27 20.45 -19.18
C ARG A 179 3.52 19.61 -18.16
N VAL A 180 3.22 18.36 -18.54
CA VAL A 180 2.49 17.40 -17.69
C VAL A 180 3.41 16.24 -17.36
N GLU A 181 3.54 15.93 -16.08
CA GLU A 181 4.36 14.86 -15.55
C GLU A 181 3.57 13.90 -14.66
N PHE A 182 3.94 12.63 -14.67
CA PHE A 182 3.56 11.67 -13.64
C PHE A 182 4.72 11.47 -12.68
N ARG A 183 4.44 11.63 -11.39
CA ARG A 183 5.41 11.50 -10.31
C ARG A 183 4.98 10.43 -9.33
N ILE A 184 5.94 9.58 -8.92
CA ILE A 184 5.83 8.66 -7.80
C ILE A 184 6.82 9.09 -6.74
N ILE A 185 6.33 9.42 -5.56
CA ILE A 185 7.14 9.88 -4.44
C ILE A 185 6.86 8.94 -3.27
N ALA A 186 7.89 8.31 -2.74
CA ALA A 186 7.75 7.35 -1.67
C ALA A 186 8.79 7.54 -0.58
N TYR A 187 8.42 7.16 0.63
CA TYR A 187 9.37 6.80 1.65
C TYR A 187 8.94 5.47 2.28
N SER A 188 9.89 4.59 2.47
CA SER A 188 9.63 3.30 3.08
C SER A 188 10.81 2.79 3.89
N ARG A 189 10.50 1.91 4.84
CA ARG A 189 11.46 1.06 5.54
C ARG A 189 10.88 -0.33 5.70
N TRP A 190 11.70 -1.31 5.92
CA TRP A 190 11.24 -2.66 6.17
C TRP A 190 10.44 -2.75 7.46
N SER A 191 9.29 -3.41 7.41
CA SER A 191 8.59 -3.80 8.62
C SER A 191 9.45 -4.77 9.45
N PRO A 192 9.34 -4.77 10.78
CA PRO A 192 10.00 -5.75 11.63
C PRO A 192 9.47 -7.16 11.33
N ILE A 193 10.12 -7.90 10.44
CA ILE A 193 9.75 -9.26 10.06
C ILE A 193 10.53 -10.23 10.94
N ALA A 194 9.82 -11.00 11.77
CA ALA A 194 10.43 -11.95 12.69
C ALA A 194 11.13 -13.12 11.98
N ASN A 195 10.64 -13.53 10.80
CA ASN A 195 11.23 -14.62 10.03
C ASN A 195 12.43 -14.14 9.21
N ARG A 196 13.63 -14.61 9.59
CA ARG A 196 14.90 -14.22 8.97
C ARG A 196 15.02 -14.63 7.50
N LEU A 197 14.44 -15.77 7.08
CA LEU A 197 14.47 -16.25 5.70
C LEU A 197 13.58 -15.39 4.81
N VAL A 198 12.38 -15.06 5.27
CA VAL A 198 11.46 -14.15 4.57
C VAL A 198 12.12 -12.79 4.43
N ARG A 199 12.71 -12.26 5.51
CA ARG A 199 13.43 -11.00 5.50
C ARG A 199 14.58 -10.98 4.50
N ALA A 200 15.42 -12.03 4.46
CA ALA A 200 16.54 -12.14 3.52
C ALA A 200 16.05 -12.17 2.06
N GLY A 201 15.03 -12.98 1.75
CA GLY A 201 14.43 -13.06 0.42
C GLY A 201 13.87 -11.71 -0.04
N PHE A 202 13.16 -11.00 0.84
CA PHE A 202 12.63 -9.67 0.55
C PHE A 202 13.70 -8.60 0.41
N THR A 203 14.75 -8.61 1.21
CA THR A 203 15.85 -7.64 1.10
C THR A 203 16.53 -7.73 -0.26
N LEU A 204 16.68 -8.95 -0.79
CA LEU A 204 17.35 -9.17 -2.07
C LEU A 204 16.48 -8.82 -3.29
N MET A 205 15.18 -9.05 -3.20
CA MET A 205 14.26 -8.99 -4.36
C MET A 205 13.26 -7.84 -4.30
N GLY A 206 12.85 -7.42 -3.10
CA GLY A 206 11.80 -6.41 -2.93
C GLY A 206 12.17 -5.07 -3.57
N ARG A 207 13.40 -4.59 -3.36
CA ARG A 207 13.85 -3.31 -3.92
C ARG A 207 13.94 -3.32 -5.45
N ARG A 208 14.46 -4.41 -6.03
CA ARG A 208 14.50 -4.56 -7.49
C ARG A 208 13.11 -4.60 -8.10
N THR A 209 12.21 -5.37 -7.49
CA THR A 209 10.81 -5.46 -7.94
C THR A 209 10.10 -4.11 -7.83
N GLN A 210 10.33 -3.36 -6.75
CA GLN A 210 9.79 -2.02 -6.57
C GLN A 210 10.26 -1.05 -7.65
N LEU A 211 11.57 -0.99 -7.93
CA LEU A 211 12.10 -0.13 -8.99
C LEU A 211 11.61 -0.56 -10.38
N THR A 212 11.55 -1.85 -10.66
CA THR A 212 10.99 -2.38 -11.90
C THR A 212 9.52 -1.98 -12.04
N TRP A 213 8.75 -2.08 -10.95
CA TRP A 213 7.35 -1.68 -10.95
C TRP A 213 7.19 -0.17 -11.26
N TYR A 214 8.02 0.71 -10.70
CA TYR A 214 7.98 2.14 -11.04
C TYR A 214 8.13 2.38 -12.55
N HIS A 215 9.12 1.74 -13.19
CA HIS A 215 9.33 1.87 -14.64
C HIS A 215 8.15 1.32 -15.45
N HIS A 216 7.61 0.18 -15.06
CA HIS A 216 6.45 -0.43 -15.73
C HIS A 216 5.19 0.43 -15.57
N ALA A 217 4.96 0.98 -14.37
CA ALA A 217 3.84 1.87 -14.09
C ALA A 217 3.87 3.13 -14.98
N MET A 218 5.04 3.76 -15.09
CA MET A 218 5.23 4.93 -15.93
C MET A 218 5.03 4.64 -17.42
N ALA A 219 5.63 3.55 -17.91
CA ALA A 219 5.49 3.13 -19.29
C ALA A 219 4.05 2.73 -19.62
N ARG A 220 3.34 2.11 -18.66
CA ARG A 220 1.94 1.76 -18.82
C ARG A 220 1.05 2.99 -18.86
N LEU A 221 1.22 3.94 -17.94
CA LEU A 221 0.43 5.16 -17.95
C LEU A 221 0.53 5.88 -19.30
N ARG A 222 1.74 6.06 -19.84
CA ARG A 222 1.93 6.67 -21.17
C ARG A 222 1.12 5.96 -22.26
N ARG A 223 1.15 4.63 -22.30
CA ARG A 223 0.39 3.87 -23.30
C ARG A 223 -1.12 4.00 -23.15
N LEU A 224 -1.61 4.11 -21.90
CA LEU A 224 -3.04 4.24 -21.62
C LEU A 224 -3.59 5.62 -21.96
N LEU A 225 -2.74 6.63 -22.13
CA LEU A 225 -3.17 7.95 -22.58
C LEU A 225 -3.60 7.98 -24.05
N ASP A 226 -3.03 7.08 -24.88
CA ASP A 226 -3.41 6.96 -26.29
C ASP A 226 -4.78 6.27 -26.46
N ASP A 227 -5.14 5.34 -25.56
CA ASP A 227 -6.41 4.61 -25.55
C ASP A 227 -6.82 4.32 -24.09
N PRO A 228 -7.44 5.28 -23.40
CA PRO A 228 -7.82 5.13 -22.00
C PRO A 228 -8.89 4.04 -21.82
N PRO A 229 -8.65 3.04 -20.95
CA PRO A 229 -9.65 2.04 -20.66
C PRO A 229 -10.85 2.65 -19.92
N PRO A 230 -12.03 2.01 -20.00
CA PRO A 230 -13.16 2.44 -19.21
C PRO A 230 -12.86 2.30 -17.72
N THR A 231 -13.42 3.19 -16.92
CA THR A 231 -13.30 3.12 -15.45
C THR A 231 -13.67 1.74 -14.92
N PRO A 232 -12.87 1.13 -14.05
CA PRO A 232 -13.15 -0.18 -13.48
C PRO A 232 -14.52 -0.21 -12.79
N LYS A 233 -15.30 -1.25 -13.05
CA LYS A 233 -16.61 -1.43 -12.42
C LYS A 233 -16.53 -2.42 -11.26
N PRO A 234 -17.34 -2.24 -10.20
CA PRO A 234 -17.44 -3.19 -9.12
C PRO A 234 -18.05 -4.52 -9.63
N ASP A 235 -17.62 -5.62 -9.03
CA ASP A 235 -18.22 -6.93 -9.16
C ASP A 235 -19.49 -7.09 -8.30
N ALA A 236 -20.06 -8.29 -8.25
CA ALA A 236 -21.28 -8.57 -7.48
C ALA A 236 -21.11 -8.34 -5.96
N ASP A 237 -19.90 -8.41 -5.45
CA ASP A 237 -19.58 -8.17 -4.05
C ASP A 237 -19.26 -6.68 -3.78
N GLY A 238 -19.37 -5.83 -4.79
CA GLY A 238 -19.03 -4.42 -4.73
C GLY A 238 -17.54 -4.15 -4.72
N ILE A 239 -16.71 -5.12 -5.14
CA ILE A 239 -15.26 -4.99 -5.19
C ILE A 239 -14.82 -4.56 -6.59
N VAL A 240 -14.08 -3.47 -6.64
CA VAL A 240 -13.37 -3.02 -7.84
C VAL A 240 -12.00 -3.67 -7.88
N ARG A 241 -11.64 -4.22 -9.05
CA ARG A 241 -10.30 -4.74 -9.33
C ARG A 241 -9.63 -3.83 -10.34
N ALA A 242 -8.44 -3.37 -10.01
CA ALA A 242 -7.64 -2.50 -10.86
C ALA A 242 -6.23 -3.11 -11.07
N PRO A 243 -5.65 -2.98 -12.24
CA PRO A 243 -6.21 -2.39 -13.46
C PRO A 243 -7.39 -3.16 -14.05
N SER A 244 -8.19 -2.46 -14.86
CA SER A 244 -9.32 -3.02 -15.62
C SER A 244 -8.93 -4.26 -16.43
N GLY A 245 -9.87 -5.19 -16.62
CA GLY A 245 -9.62 -6.44 -17.35
C GLY A 245 -8.80 -7.48 -16.58
N THR A 246 -8.38 -7.20 -15.36
CA THR A 246 -7.70 -8.16 -14.51
C THR A 246 -8.71 -8.98 -13.72
N GLY A 247 -9.24 -10.01 -14.33
CA GLY A 247 -10.08 -11.00 -13.65
C GLY A 247 -9.33 -11.78 -12.58
N PRO A 248 -10.04 -12.56 -11.74
CA PRO A 248 -9.40 -13.51 -10.86
C PRO A 248 -8.53 -14.44 -11.73
N GLY A 249 -7.23 -14.41 -11.50
CA GLY A 249 -6.31 -15.27 -12.27
C GLY A 249 -6.66 -16.73 -12.03
N ARG A 250 -6.66 -17.56 -13.09
CA ARG A 250 -6.91 -19.01 -13.02
C ARG A 250 -5.96 -19.77 -12.09
N SER A 251 -4.78 -19.24 -11.83
CA SER A 251 -3.88 -19.78 -10.84
C SER A 251 -4.07 -19.02 -9.53
N GLU A 252 -4.95 -19.50 -8.69
CA GLU A 252 -4.94 -19.22 -7.26
C GLU A 252 -3.67 -19.82 -6.68
N GLY A 253 -2.53 -19.19 -6.97
CA GLY A 253 -1.24 -19.55 -6.42
C GLY A 253 -1.25 -19.37 -4.90
N PHE A 254 -0.20 -19.83 -4.26
CA PHE A 254 -0.04 -19.67 -2.82
C PHE A 254 -0.08 -18.20 -2.42
N VAL A 255 -1.08 -17.83 -1.60
CA VAL A 255 -1.21 -16.49 -1.03
C VAL A 255 -0.43 -16.45 0.27
N VAL A 256 0.50 -15.52 0.37
CA VAL A 256 1.29 -15.26 1.57
C VAL A 256 0.67 -14.10 2.32
N ARG A 257 0.30 -14.33 3.57
CA ARG A 257 -0.24 -13.32 4.49
C ARG A 257 0.73 -13.13 5.64
N PHE A 258 0.84 -11.91 6.11
CA PHE A 258 1.57 -11.60 7.32
C PHE A 258 0.56 -11.31 8.42
N ALA A 259 0.59 -12.12 9.49
CA ALA A 259 -0.29 -11.92 10.61
C ALA A 259 0.06 -10.63 11.36
N HIS A 260 -0.98 -9.94 11.76
CA HIS A 260 -0.92 -8.78 12.63
C HIS A 260 -1.23 -9.22 14.07
N PRO A 261 -0.58 -8.66 15.10
CA PRO A 261 -1.00 -8.84 16.47
C PRO A 261 -2.40 -8.20 16.66
N GLY A 262 -3.43 -9.01 16.71
CA GLY A 262 -4.84 -8.58 16.78
C GLY A 262 -5.74 -9.26 15.76
N LEU A 263 -5.22 -9.87 14.71
CA LEU A 263 -6.00 -10.76 13.86
C LEU A 263 -6.31 -12.04 14.64
N ASP A 264 -7.59 -12.20 14.99
CA ASP A 264 -8.10 -13.49 15.46
C ASP A 264 -7.88 -14.50 14.32
N THR A 265 -6.99 -15.46 14.53
CA THR A 265 -6.63 -16.50 13.55
C THR A 265 -7.76 -17.51 13.32
N ARG A 266 -8.97 -17.22 13.76
CA ARG A 266 -10.16 -18.02 13.49
C ARG A 266 -10.66 -17.78 12.07
N HIS A 267 -9.92 -18.29 11.11
CA HIS A 267 -10.44 -18.44 9.76
C HIS A 267 -11.54 -19.52 9.79
N PRO A 268 -12.74 -19.28 9.22
CA PRO A 268 -13.84 -20.23 9.24
C PRO A 268 -13.52 -21.60 8.65
N ASP A 269 -12.49 -21.72 7.82
CA ASP A 269 -12.05 -22.98 7.20
C ASP A 269 -11.40 -24.01 8.14
N ARG A 270 -11.17 -23.68 9.43
CA ARG A 270 -10.67 -24.66 10.40
C ARG A 270 -11.77 -25.44 11.11
N ALA A 271 -13.01 -25.00 11.05
CA ALA A 271 -14.12 -25.70 11.69
C ALA A 271 -14.60 -26.96 10.92
N SER A 272 -14.20 -27.15 9.67
CA SER A 272 -14.68 -28.27 8.83
C SER A 272 -13.72 -29.47 8.73
N ARG A 273 -12.61 -29.49 9.49
CA ARG A 273 -11.65 -30.62 9.47
C ARG A 273 -11.52 -31.39 10.80
N VAL A 274 -12.52 -31.30 11.68
CA VAL A 274 -12.64 -32.20 12.83
C VAL A 274 -14.02 -32.84 12.78
N ARG A 275 -14.17 -33.82 11.96
CA ARG A 275 -15.05 -35.00 12.12
C ARG A 275 -14.47 -36.17 11.31
#